data_13dbb7eea7bd3d70e854a69feee8c171
#
_entry.id   13dbb7eea7bd3d70e854a69feee8c171
#
_cell.length_a   1.000
_cell.length_b   1.000
_cell.length_c   1.000
_cell.angle_alpha   90.00
_cell.angle_beta   90.00
_cell.angle_gamma   90.00
#
_symmetry.space_group_name_H-M   'P 1'
#
loop_
_entity.id
_entity.type
_entity.pdbx_description
1 polymer ?
#
loop_
_entity_poly.entity_id
_entity_poly.type
_entity_poly.pdbx_seq_one_letter_code
_entity_poly.pdbx_strand_id
1 'polypeptide(L)'
;MSNKFNYRSGPRDVMRVPIASGTVVEIGDLLKLTSNRALKMATSTDNLTFVGVAEEAHAATDPSGSIAVAVPNLLTAYEYDLDAETAILFGDALQWNADKTLKKSTTDAIATACRSELAATKVLCRFRLNGVSALQGLVGDAS
;
A
#
# COMPACT_ATOMS: atom_id res chain seq x y z
N MET A 1 8.13 -3.13 16.99
CA MET A 1 8.58 -3.85 15.81
C MET A 1 8.31 -3.04 14.56
N SER A 2 9.31 -2.63 13.93
CA SER A 2 9.13 -1.69 12.85
C SER A 2 8.97 -2.34 11.48
N ASN A 3 9.90 -3.13 11.05
CA ASN A 3 9.90 -3.62 9.68
C ASN A 3 9.14 -4.92 9.56
N LYS A 4 7.92 -4.81 9.07
CA LYS A 4 7.03 -5.94 8.95
C LYS A 4 6.72 -6.20 7.49
N PHE A 5 7.11 -7.36 7.00
CA PHE A 5 6.86 -7.70 5.61
C PHE A 5 5.56 -8.48 5.51
N ASN A 6 4.58 -7.89 4.86
CA ASN A 6 3.21 -8.40 4.82
C ASN A 6 2.88 -9.21 3.57
N TYR A 7 3.84 -9.36 2.66
CA TYR A 7 3.67 -10.17 1.45
C TYR A 7 3.38 -11.63 1.82
N ARG A 8 2.47 -12.25 1.09
CA ARG A 8 2.12 -13.66 1.30
C ARG A 8 2.39 -14.55 0.10
N SER A 9 1.98 -14.15 -1.09
CA SER A 9 2.17 -15.01 -2.27
C SER A 9 2.01 -14.24 -3.56
N GLY A 10 2.45 -14.85 -4.66
CA GLY A 10 2.30 -14.34 -5.99
C GLY A 10 3.50 -13.53 -6.47
N PRO A 11 3.55 -13.20 -7.76
CA PRO A 11 4.63 -12.38 -8.29
C PRO A 11 4.57 -10.96 -7.75
N ARG A 12 5.73 -10.32 -7.59
CA ARG A 12 5.82 -8.94 -7.14
C ARG A 12 6.54 -8.12 -8.20
N ASP A 13 5.92 -7.04 -8.61
CA ASP A 13 6.54 -6.07 -9.49
C ASP A 13 7.11 -4.96 -8.62
N VAL A 14 8.42 -4.84 -8.59
CA VAL A 14 9.12 -3.88 -7.74
C VAL A 14 9.72 -2.77 -8.60
N MET A 15 9.45 -1.53 -8.22
CA MET A 15 9.98 -0.36 -8.90
C MET A 15 10.72 0.52 -7.91
N ARG A 16 11.70 1.28 -8.42
CA ARG A 16 12.33 2.35 -7.63
C ARG A 16 11.48 3.61 -7.79
N VAL A 17 11.05 4.17 -6.68
CA VAL A 17 10.20 5.37 -6.66
C VAL A 17 10.98 6.49 -5.97
N PRO A 18 10.97 7.72 -6.50
CA PRO A 18 11.65 8.83 -5.82
C PRO A 18 11.14 9.06 -4.41
N ILE A 19 12.03 9.39 -3.50
CA ILE A 19 11.70 9.71 -2.12
C ILE A 19 12.61 10.85 -1.66
N ALA A 20 12.08 11.77 -0.87
CA ALA A 20 12.86 12.88 -0.35
C ALA A 20 13.75 12.39 0.80
N SER A 21 14.95 12.95 0.90
CA SER A 21 15.80 12.66 2.06
C SER A 21 15.08 13.12 3.32
N GLY A 22 15.25 12.39 4.40
CA GLY A 22 14.55 12.68 5.66
C GLY A 22 13.20 12.02 5.80
N THR A 23 12.67 11.43 4.74
CA THR A 23 11.38 10.72 4.81
C THR A 23 11.58 9.37 5.48
N VAL A 24 10.74 9.04 6.45
CA VAL A 24 10.83 7.78 7.19
C VAL A 24 9.79 6.80 6.65
N VAL A 25 10.26 5.63 6.24
CA VAL A 25 9.41 4.55 5.73
C VAL A 25 9.90 3.23 6.29
N GLU A 26 8.99 2.34 6.65
CA GLU A 26 9.30 0.99 7.07
C GLU A 26 8.84 -0.01 6.01
N ILE A 27 9.47 -1.17 5.97
CA ILE A 27 9.04 -2.26 5.10
C ILE A 27 7.58 -2.61 5.45
N GLY A 28 6.75 -2.71 4.42
CA GLY A 28 5.33 -2.98 4.60
C GLY A 28 4.44 -1.76 4.70
N ASP A 29 5.02 -0.56 4.78
CA ASP A 29 4.22 0.67 4.78
C ASP A 29 3.46 0.82 3.48
N LEU A 30 2.22 1.29 3.58
CA LEU A 30 1.43 1.64 2.42
C LEU A 30 1.80 3.06 1.99
N LEU A 31 2.12 3.23 0.73
CA LEU A 31 2.71 4.47 0.23
C LEU A 31 1.80 5.16 -0.77
N LYS A 32 1.91 6.48 -0.80
CA LYS A 32 1.25 7.36 -1.76
C LYS A 32 2.30 8.15 -2.52
N LEU A 33 1.90 8.76 -3.64
CA LEU A 33 2.73 9.76 -4.32
C LEU A 33 2.26 11.16 -3.95
N THR A 34 3.19 11.99 -3.53
CA THR A 34 2.95 13.41 -3.28
C THR A 34 4.09 14.17 -3.93
N SER A 35 3.77 15.08 -4.84
CA SER A 35 4.79 15.83 -5.60
C SER A 35 5.81 14.89 -6.24
N ASN A 36 5.31 13.78 -6.80
CA ASN A 36 6.11 12.77 -7.50
C ASN A 36 7.09 12.01 -6.60
N ARG A 37 6.85 11.98 -5.30
CA ARG A 37 7.69 11.27 -4.34
C ARG A 37 6.86 10.41 -3.42
N ALA A 38 7.45 9.31 -2.96
CA ALA A 38 6.79 8.38 -2.07
C ALA A 38 6.72 8.93 -0.64
N LEU A 39 5.57 8.76 -0.03
CA LEU A 39 5.34 9.09 1.39
C LEU A 39 4.40 8.04 1.97
N LYS A 40 4.45 7.86 3.29
CA LYS A 40 3.45 7.03 3.98
C LYS A 40 2.08 7.66 3.84
N MET A 41 1.05 6.84 3.74
CA MET A 41 -0.32 7.33 3.72
C MET A 41 -0.65 7.93 5.10
N ALA A 42 -1.36 9.03 5.10
CA ALA A 42 -1.63 9.78 6.32
C ALA A 42 -3.10 10.17 6.50
N THR A 43 -3.89 10.21 5.42
CA THR A 43 -5.31 10.56 5.49
C THR A 43 -6.11 9.69 4.52
N SER A 44 -7.44 9.67 4.69
CA SER A 44 -8.28 8.85 3.83
C SER A 44 -8.25 9.27 2.36
N THR A 45 -7.97 10.53 2.08
CA THR A 45 -7.85 10.99 0.69
C THR A 45 -6.61 10.43 0.01
N ASP A 46 -5.64 9.96 0.76
CA ASP A 46 -4.41 9.39 0.20
C ASP A 46 -4.67 8.08 -0.55
N ASN A 47 -5.83 7.45 -0.32
CA ASN A 47 -6.21 6.26 -1.07
C ASN A 47 -6.24 6.53 -2.58
N LEU A 48 -6.51 7.76 -2.99
CA LEU A 48 -6.55 8.13 -4.40
C LEU A 48 -5.17 8.19 -5.05
N THR A 49 -4.12 8.32 -4.25
CA THR A 49 -2.75 8.40 -4.77
C THR A 49 -1.89 7.22 -4.30
N PHE A 50 -2.53 6.18 -3.81
CA PHE A 50 -1.84 4.96 -3.38
C PHE A 50 -1.02 4.37 -4.53
N VAL A 51 0.23 3.99 -4.25
CA VAL A 51 1.12 3.46 -5.29
C VAL A 51 1.69 2.08 -4.97
N GLY A 52 1.66 1.66 -3.73
CA GLY A 52 2.15 0.33 -3.42
C GLY A 52 2.65 0.16 -2.00
N VAL A 53 3.39 -0.91 -1.80
CA VAL A 53 3.91 -1.35 -0.51
C VAL A 53 5.42 -1.19 -0.49
N ALA A 54 5.95 -0.61 0.58
CA ALA A 54 7.40 -0.44 0.72
C ALA A 54 8.10 -1.79 0.83
N GLU A 55 9.11 -1.99 -0.01
CA GLU A 55 9.93 -3.21 0.01
C GLU A 55 11.25 -2.98 0.75
N GLU A 56 11.59 -1.74 1.04
CA GLU A 56 12.77 -1.42 1.85
C GLU A 56 12.45 -0.26 2.78
N ALA A 57 13.24 -0.13 3.84
CA ALA A 57 13.10 0.96 4.79
C ALA A 57 13.88 2.18 4.33
N HIS A 58 13.44 3.35 4.76
CA HIS A 58 14.14 4.62 4.52
C HIS A 58 14.18 5.39 5.83
N ALA A 59 15.37 5.63 6.35
CA ALA A 59 15.54 6.31 7.63
C ALA A 59 15.63 7.83 7.43
N ALA A 60 15.41 8.58 8.52
CA ALA A 60 15.49 10.03 8.48
C ALA A 60 16.87 10.54 8.05
N THR A 61 17.91 9.75 8.29
CA THR A 61 19.29 10.11 7.92
C THR A 61 19.71 9.55 6.57
N ASP A 62 18.83 8.80 5.90
CA ASP A 62 19.16 8.14 4.65
C ASP A 62 19.18 9.15 3.51
N PRO A 63 20.30 9.31 2.81
CA PRO A 63 20.37 10.25 1.69
C PRO A 63 19.84 9.67 0.38
N SER A 64 19.44 8.40 0.35
CA SER A 64 18.96 7.77 -0.87
C SER A 64 17.77 8.53 -1.45
N GLY A 65 17.79 8.78 -2.73
CA GLY A 65 16.73 9.51 -3.43
C GLY A 65 15.64 8.60 -4.00
N SER A 66 15.69 7.31 -3.73
CA SER A 66 14.67 6.38 -4.22
C SER A 66 14.48 5.23 -3.24
N ILE A 67 13.32 4.59 -3.33
CA ILE A 67 12.95 3.47 -2.47
C ILE A 67 12.31 2.38 -3.35
N ALA A 68 12.54 1.13 -3.01
CA ALA A 68 11.91 0.02 -3.71
C ALA A 68 10.46 -0.13 -3.23
N VAL A 69 9.54 -0.16 -4.18
CA VAL A 69 8.09 -0.25 -3.91
C VAL A 69 7.52 -1.40 -4.72
N ALA A 70 6.79 -2.29 -4.05
CA ALA A 70 6.01 -3.32 -4.74
C ALA A 70 4.72 -2.67 -5.22
N VAL A 71 4.58 -2.54 -6.55
CA VAL A 71 3.39 -1.92 -7.13
C VAL A 71 2.23 -2.93 -7.13
N PRO A 72 0.98 -2.46 -7.09
CA PRO A 72 -0.17 -3.36 -7.09
C PRO A 72 -0.16 -4.32 -8.27
N ASN A 73 -0.44 -5.58 -7.97
CA ASN A 73 -0.50 -6.65 -8.95
C ASN A 73 -1.67 -7.57 -8.57
N LEU A 74 -2.50 -7.91 -9.53
CA LEU A 74 -3.71 -8.71 -9.27
C LEU A 74 -3.40 -10.10 -8.70
N LEU A 75 -2.17 -10.58 -8.88
CA LEU A 75 -1.78 -11.92 -8.43
C LEU A 75 -1.01 -11.93 -7.12
N THR A 76 -0.69 -10.75 -6.55
CA THR A 76 0.10 -10.67 -5.34
C THR A 76 -0.80 -10.50 -4.13
N ALA A 77 -0.69 -11.40 -3.16
CA ALA A 77 -1.49 -11.38 -1.96
C ALA A 77 -0.67 -10.89 -0.75
N TYR A 78 -1.31 -10.08 0.07
CA TYR A 78 -0.74 -9.55 1.31
C TYR A 78 -1.71 -9.78 2.44
N GLU A 79 -1.20 -9.78 3.67
CA GLU A 79 -2.05 -9.84 4.85
C GLU A 79 -1.76 -8.62 5.72
N TYR A 80 -2.81 -7.85 6.01
CA TYR A 80 -2.72 -6.64 6.82
C TYR A 80 -3.72 -6.72 7.97
N ASP A 81 -3.42 -6.00 9.04
CA ASP A 81 -4.33 -5.89 10.17
C ASP A 81 -5.55 -5.06 9.78
N LEU A 82 -6.70 -5.42 10.34
CA LEU A 82 -7.91 -4.61 10.26
C LEU A 82 -7.97 -3.65 11.43
N ASP A 83 -8.66 -2.53 11.25
CA ASP A 83 -8.84 -1.53 12.30
C ASP A 83 -9.63 -2.07 13.49
N ALA A 84 -10.53 -3.02 13.22
CA ALA A 84 -11.36 -3.65 14.24
C ALA A 84 -11.79 -5.02 13.75
N GLU A 85 -12.15 -5.91 14.67
CA GLU A 85 -12.71 -7.21 14.30
C GLU A 85 -13.97 -7.01 13.46
N THR A 86 -14.00 -7.61 12.28
CA THR A 86 -15.04 -7.34 11.28
C THR A 86 -15.29 -8.59 10.45
N ALA A 87 -16.54 -8.80 10.05
CA ALA A 87 -16.86 -9.83 9.08
C ALA A 87 -16.37 -9.37 7.69
N ILE A 88 -15.54 -10.19 7.06
CA ILE A 88 -14.99 -9.93 5.75
C ILE A 88 -15.48 -11.01 4.80
N LEU A 89 -15.93 -10.61 3.63
CA LEU A 89 -16.32 -11.52 2.56
C LEU A 89 -15.36 -11.39 1.39
N PHE A 90 -15.14 -12.51 0.71
CA PHE A 90 -14.34 -12.52 -0.50
C PHE A 90 -14.88 -11.45 -1.48
N GLY A 91 -14.00 -10.59 -1.96
CA GLY A 91 -14.38 -9.52 -2.87
C GLY A 91 -14.70 -8.19 -2.19
N ASP A 92 -14.74 -8.14 -0.86
CA ASP A 92 -14.97 -6.87 -0.16
C ASP A 92 -13.88 -5.87 -0.50
N ALA A 93 -14.29 -4.63 -0.70
CA ALA A 93 -13.37 -3.52 -0.97
C ALA A 93 -12.79 -3.00 0.34
N LEU A 94 -11.52 -2.65 0.31
CA LEU A 94 -10.77 -2.22 1.49
C LEU A 94 -10.03 -0.92 1.18
N GLN A 95 -9.92 -0.07 2.20
CA GLN A 95 -9.16 1.17 2.10
C GLN A 95 -8.17 1.27 3.26
N TRP A 96 -7.19 2.15 3.11
CA TRP A 96 -6.26 2.46 4.19
C TRP A 96 -7.02 3.13 5.35
N ASN A 97 -6.68 2.75 6.57
CA ASN A 97 -7.25 3.34 7.77
C ASN A 97 -6.21 4.13 8.56
N ALA A 98 -5.20 3.45 9.06
CA ALA A 98 -4.14 4.11 9.84
C ALA A 98 -2.90 3.21 9.81
N ASP A 99 -1.73 3.81 9.70
CA ASP A 99 -0.44 3.11 9.68
C ASP A 99 -0.48 1.91 8.71
N LYS A 100 -0.40 0.69 9.21
CA LYS A 100 -0.45 -0.54 8.40
C LYS A 100 -1.77 -1.27 8.59
N THR A 101 -2.88 -0.55 8.75
CA THR A 101 -4.20 -1.16 8.92
C THR A 101 -5.15 -0.77 7.80
N LEU A 102 -6.07 -1.67 7.51
CA LEU A 102 -7.11 -1.49 6.49
C LEU A 102 -8.48 -1.57 7.14
N LYS A 103 -9.49 -1.10 6.42
CA LYS A 103 -10.88 -1.25 6.83
C LYS A 103 -11.74 -1.44 5.60
N LYS A 104 -12.96 -1.97 5.80
CA LYS A 104 -13.92 -2.10 4.70
C LYS A 104 -14.28 -0.71 4.19
N SER A 105 -14.50 -0.63 2.89
CA SER A 105 -14.76 0.64 2.21
C SER A 105 -15.88 0.49 1.21
N THR A 106 -16.56 1.59 0.97
CA THR A 106 -17.51 1.68 -0.15
C THR A 106 -16.98 2.62 -1.23
N THR A 107 -15.91 3.34 -0.94
CA THR A 107 -15.32 4.30 -1.89
C THR A 107 -13.79 4.25 -1.76
N ASP A 108 -13.11 4.69 -2.81
CA ASP A 108 -11.66 4.89 -2.78
C ASP A 108 -10.87 3.68 -2.28
N ALA A 109 -11.34 2.48 -2.62
CA ALA A 109 -10.67 1.26 -2.20
C ALA A 109 -9.31 1.11 -2.86
N ILE A 110 -8.34 0.59 -2.11
CA ILE A 110 -7.01 0.28 -2.63
C ILE A 110 -6.74 -1.22 -2.65
N ALA A 111 -7.65 -2.02 -2.11
CA ALA A 111 -7.46 -3.46 -2.03
C ALA A 111 -8.79 -4.19 -2.07
N THR A 112 -8.72 -5.48 -2.36
CA THR A 112 -9.87 -6.38 -2.42
C THR A 112 -9.57 -7.60 -1.56
N ALA A 113 -10.52 -8.00 -0.70
CA ALA A 113 -10.35 -9.18 0.14
C ALA A 113 -10.34 -10.45 -0.69
N CYS A 114 -9.41 -11.36 -0.37
CA CYS A 114 -9.23 -12.62 -1.08
C CYS A 114 -9.74 -13.82 -0.31
N ARG A 115 -10.39 -13.61 0.82
CA ARG A 115 -10.86 -14.68 1.69
C ARG A 115 -12.04 -14.18 2.52
N SER A 116 -12.94 -15.09 2.87
CA SER A 116 -14.07 -14.76 3.75
C SER A 116 -13.77 -15.24 5.16
N GLU A 117 -14.12 -14.41 6.15
CA GLU A 117 -13.92 -14.73 7.55
C GLU A 117 -14.89 -13.91 8.39
N LEU A 118 -15.63 -14.58 9.31
CA LEU A 118 -16.72 -13.91 10.03
C LEU A 118 -16.25 -12.94 11.11
N ALA A 119 -15.10 -13.20 11.71
CA ALA A 119 -14.57 -12.35 12.79
C ALA A 119 -13.11 -12.11 12.55
N ALA A 120 -12.82 -11.39 11.46
CA ALA A 120 -11.46 -11.18 11.04
C ALA A 120 -10.80 -10.03 11.80
N THR A 121 -9.57 -10.26 12.24
CA THR A 121 -8.70 -9.21 12.76
C THR A 121 -7.59 -8.88 11.76
N LYS A 122 -7.42 -9.72 10.76
CA LYS A 122 -6.49 -9.54 9.65
C LYS A 122 -7.22 -9.86 8.35
N VAL A 123 -6.74 -9.32 7.26
CA VAL A 123 -7.34 -9.57 5.95
C VAL A 123 -6.28 -9.96 4.95
N LEU A 124 -6.54 -11.04 4.21
CA LEU A 124 -5.76 -11.40 3.04
C LEU A 124 -6.32 -10.62 1.87
N CYS A 125 -5.48 -9.85 1.19
CA CYS A 125 -5.95 -8.93 0.17
C CYS A 125 -4.99 -8.80 -1.00
N ARG A 126 -5.51 -8.23 -2.09
CA ARG A 126 -4.74 -7.83 -3.26
C ARG A 126 -4.94 -6.35 -3.48
N PHE A 127 -3.85 -5.63 -3.70
CA PHE A 127 -3.90 -4.19 -3.89
C PHE A 127 -4.16 -3.83 -5.34
N ARG A 128 -4.66 -2.62 -5.55
CA ARG A 128 -4.90 -2.05 -6.86
C ARG A 128 -4.64 -0.54 -6.82
N LEU A 129 -4.33 0.03 -7.96
CA LEU A 129 -4.16 1.48 -8.05
C LEU A 129 -5.51 2.16 -8.14
N ASN A 130 -5.58 3.36 -7.58
CA ASN A 130 -6.72 4.25 -7.70
C ASN A 130 -6.29 5.46 -8.52
N GLY A 131 -7.02 5.72 -9.58
CA GLY A 131 -6.84 6.94 -10.33
C GLY A 131 -5.67 6.96 -11.30
N VAL A 132 -5.80 7.83 -12.27
CA VAL A 132 -4.85 7.94 -13.38
C VAL A 132 -3.53 8.56 -12.92
N SER A 133 -3.58 9.51 -11.99
CA SER A 133 -2.37 10.20 -11.55
C SER A 133 -1.39 9.25 -10.84
N ALA A 134 -1.92 8.30 -10.05
CA ALA A 134 -1.06 7.31 -9.41
C ALA A 134 -0.42 6.40 -10.46
N LEU A 135 -1.19 5.96 -11.45
CA LEU A 135 -0.67 5.14 -12.53
C LEU A 135 0.40 5.86 -13.33
N GLN A 136 0.18 7.13 -13.65
CA GLN A 136 1.17 7.91 -14.38
C GLN A 136 2.46 8.08 -13.57
N GLY A 137 2.34 8.26 -12.26
CA GLY A 137 3.51 8.36 -11.40
C GLY A 137 4.36 7.10 -11.43
N LEU A 138 3.72 5.92 -11.53
CA LEU A 138 4.44 4.66 -11.55
C LEU A 138 5.11 4.37 -12.89
N VAL A 139 4.46 4.73 -13.99
CA VAL A 139 5.03 4.47 -15.32
C VAL A 139 5.89 5.61 -15.81
N GLY A 140 6.03 6.66 -15.00
CA GLY A 140 6.81 7.81 -15.37
C GLY A 140 6.08 8.68 -16.38
N ASP A 141 6.81 9.60 -16.97
CA ASP A 141 6.25 10.47 -17.99
C ASP A 141 6.14 9.70 -19.29
N ALA A 142 4.91 9.35 -19.63
CA ALA A 142 4.64 8.57 -20.83
C ALA A 142 4.46 9.44 -22.08
N SER A 143 4.48 10.72 -21.92
CA SER A 143 4.27 11.62 -23.04
C SER A 143 5.50 11.77 -23.89
#